data_4ad6728e514c769517b7db4755160bb9
#
_entry.id   4ad6728e514c769517b7db4755160bb9
#
_cell.length_a   1.000
_cell.length_b   1.000
_cell.length_c   1.000
_cell.angle_alpha   90.00
_cell.angle_beta   90.00
_cell.angle_gamma   90.00
#
_symmetry.space_group_name_H-M   'P 1'
#
loop_
_entity.id
_entity.type
_entity.pdbx_description
1 polymer ?
#
loop_
_entity_poly.entity_id
_entity_poly.type
_entity_poly.pdbx_seq_one_letter_code
_entity_poly.pdbx_strand_id
1 'polypeptide(L)'
;IVRRRILHDQAAFTRRAFEDPETVKRELIGMVRAYLGPDYDVETHFTPTYRPWRQRIAFVPAGDIFKGINAGKASIVTDEIETFTPRGIRTKSGQELEADIVITATGFNMNVLGDIDFVIDGKPLVFSYTVTYRGMMFTGMPNLLWVFGYFRASWTLRVDLLADFVCRLLAHMEKKGAKRVEVALRPEDKDMELLPWIDPENFNPGYLMRSMHLLPKRGSKPEWAHTQDYWREK
;
A
#
# COMPACT_ATOMS: atom_id res chain seq x y z
N ILE A 1 -6.03 -0.78 26.19
CA ILE A 1 -5.01 0.26 26.39
C ILE A 1 -3.93 0.15 25.32
N VAL A 2 -3.25 -0.97 25.14
CA VAL A 2 -2.14 -1.16 24.18
C VAL A 2 -2.55 -0.83 22.74
N ARG A 3 -3.67 -1.38 22.23
CA ARG A 3 -4.19 -1.09 20.87
C ARG A 3 -4.38 0.42 20.64
N ARG A 4 -4.95 1.14 21.62
CA ARG A 4 -5.17 2.60 21.49
C ARG A 4 -3.86 3.37 21.42
N ARG A 5 -2.85 2.95 22.19
CA ARG A 5 -1.52 3.56 22.16
C ARG A 5 -0.84 3.34 20.80
N ILE A 6 -0.82 2.11 20.30
CA ILE A 6 -0.24 1.79 18.99
C ILE A 6 -0.90 2.63 17.89
N LEU A 7 -2.24 2.73 17.90
CA LEU A 7 -2.98 3.53 16.92
C LEU A 7 -2.61 5.01 16.99
N HIS A 8 -2.49 5.55 18.19
CA HIS A 8 -2.11 6.95 18.41
C HIS A 8 -0.68 7.20 17.91
N ASP A 9 0.27 6.34 18.30
CA ASP A 9 1.69 6.50 17.96
C ASP A 9 1.90 6.37 16.44
N GLN A 10 1.23 5.41 15.78
CA GLN A 10 1.26 5.29 14.32
C GLN A 10 0.66 6.51 13.61
N ALA A 11 -0.47 7.02 14.08
CA ALA A 11 -1.09 8.20 13.51
C ALA A 11 -0.21 9.45 13.69
N ALA A 12 0.40 9.61 14.86
CA ALA A 12 1.33 10.71 15.15
C ALA A 12 2.58 10.62 14.25
N PHE A 13 3.18 9.46 14.13
CA PHE A 13 4.33 9.24 13.24
C PHE A 13 3.99 9.50 11.77
N THR A 14 2.85 8.97 11.30
CA THR A 14 2.40 9.22 9.92
C THR A 14 2.20 10.71 9.67
N ARG A 15 1.54 11.43 10.59
CA ARG A 15 1.33 12.88 10.47
C ARG A 15 2.66 13.62 10.39
N ARG A 16 3.61 13.35 11.29
CA ARG A 16 4.95 13.95 11.25
C ARG A 16 5.67 13.69 9.93
N ALA A 17 5.54 12.49 9.37
CA ALA A 17 6.14 12.15 8.07
C ALA A 17 5.59 12.98 6.89
N PHE A 18 4.43 13.62 7.07
CA PHE A 18 3.84 14.53 6.09
C PHE A 18 4.13 16.01 6.39
N GLU A 19 4.07 16.40 7.67
CA GLU A 19 4.21 17.78 8.12
C GLU A 19 5.69 18.21 8.17
N ASP A 20 6.58 17.29 8.56
CA ASP A 20 8.03 17.52 8.67
C ASP A 20 8.82 16.29 8.21
N PRO A 21 8.77 16.00 6.90
CA PRO A 21 9.40 14.80 6.32
C PRO A 21 10.91 14.77 6.50
N GLU A 22 11.58 15.93 6.47
CA GLU A 22 13.03 16.00 6.56
C GLU A 22 13.54 15.65 7.97
N THR A 23 12.84 16.07 9.00
CA THR A 23 13.18 15.67 10.38
C THR A 23 12.95 14.18 10.59
N VAL A 24 11.82 13.64 10.13
CA VAL A 24 11.55 12.20 10.22
C VAL A 24 12.57 11.38 9.41
N LYS A 25 12.95 11.84 8.23
CA LYS A 25 14.01 11.21 7.42
C LYS A 25 15.34 11.19 8.15
N ARG A 26 15.77 12.31 8.74
CA ARG A 26 17.00 12.37 9.54
C ARG A 26 16.97 11.43 10.75
N GLU A 27 15.85 11.35 11.45
CA GLU A 27 15.69 10.42 12.58
C GLU A 27 15.84 8.97 12.14
N LEU A 28 15.17 8.56 11.05
CA LEU A 28 15.26 7.21 10.52
C LEU A 28 16.69 6.85 10.07
N ILE A 29 17.34 7.74 9.34
CA ILE A 29 18.73 7.55 8.91
C ILE A 29 19.68 7.57 10.10
N GLY A 30 19.44 8.43 11.10
CA GLY A 30 20.19 8.45 12.35
C GLY A 30 20.15 7.14 13.11
N MET A 31 18.99 6.46 13.13
CA MET A 31 18.87 5.13 13.71
C MET A 31 19.70 4.09 12.94
N VAL A 32 19.71 4.14 11.62
CA VAL A 32 20.57 3.24 10.80
C VAL A 32 22.04 3.48 11.10
N ARG A 33 22.48 4.75 11.16
CA ARG A 33 23.87 5.11 11.53
C ARG A 33 24.26 4.61 12.91
N ALA A 34 23.31 4.67 13.87
CA ALA A 34 23.55 4.16 15.22
C ALA A 34 23.80 2.65 15.26
N TYR A 35 23.20 1.91 14.33
CA TYR A 35 23.43 0.46 14.20
C TYR A 35 24.73 0.13 13.45
N LEU A 36 25.02 0.81 12.33
CA LEU A 36 26.08 0.45 11.40
C LEU A 36 27.41 1.14 11.66
N GLY A 37 27.41 2.24 12.43
CA GLY A 37 28.58 3.03 12.72
C GLY A 37 28.89 4.12 11.68
N PRO A 38 29.90 4.96 11.95
CA PRO A 38 30.22 6.13 11.13
C PRO A 38 30.85 5.79 9.77
N ASP A 39 31.51 4.64 9.66
CA ASP A 39 32.28 4.24 8.48
C ASP A 39 31.42 3.56 7.40
N TYR A 40 30.16 3.25 7.70
CA TYR A 40 29.27 2.63 6.74
C TYR A 40 28.61 3.67 5.82
N ASP A 41 28.57 3.40 4.52
CA ASP A 41 27.95 4.29 3.52
C ASP A 41 26.42 4.25 3.59
N VAL A 42 25.86 4.89 4.61
CA VAL A 42 24.42 5.00 4.82
C VAL A 42 23.74 5.85 3.75
N GLU A 43 24.47 6.81 3.18
CA GLU A 43 23.92 7.70 2.15
C GLU A 43 23.55 6.93 0.89
N THR A 44 24.42 6.06 0.40
CA THR A 44 24.15 5.26 -0.79
C THR A 44 23.11 4.18 -0.54
N HIS A 45 23.17 3.51 0.62
CA HIS A 45 22.43 2.27 0.82
C HIS A 45 21.09 2.43 1.56
N PHE A 46 20.93 3.50 2.36
CA PHE A 46 19.77 3.68 3.24
C PHE A 46 19.09 5.06 3.13
N THR A 47 19.52 5.92 2.21
CA THR A 47 18.98 7.28 2.09
C THR A 47 18.13 7.42 0.82
N PRO A 48 16.83 7.07 0.86
CA PRO A 48 15.96 7.18 -0.30
C PRO A 48 15.72 8.66 -0.68
N THR A 49 15.46 8.91 -1.96
CA THR A 49 15.18 10.24 -2.49
C THR A 49 13.77 10.75 -2.17
N TYR A 50 12.88 9.86 -1.74
CA TYR A 50 11.50 10.19 -1.43
C TYR A 50 11.27 10.36 0.08
N ARG A 51 10.21 11.09 0.44
CA ARG A 51 9.84 11.28 1.85
C ARG A 51 9.41 9.97 2.52
N PRO A 52 9.57 9.84 3.85
CA PRO A 52 9.03 8.72 4.61
C PRO A 52 7.53 8.51 4.31
N TRP A 53 7.09 7.27 4.22
CA TRP A 53 5.71 6.88 3.89
C TRP A 53 5.20 7.25 2.48
N ARG A 54 6.00 7.78 1.59
CA ARG A 54 5.64 7.81 0.17
C ARG A 54 5.71 6.41 -0.44
N GLN A 55 6.62 5.60 0.07
CA GLN A 55 6.65 4.15 -0.10
C GLN A 55 6.64 3.48 1.28
N ARG A 56 6.61 2.15 1.33
CA ARG A 56 6.60 1.45 2.62
C ARG A 56 7.92 1.62 3.36
N ILE A 57 7.83 1.90 4.66
CA ILE A 57 8.98 1.84 5.55
C ILE A 57 9.12 0.38 6.00
N ALA A 58 10.32 -0.19 5.80
CA ALA A 58 10.65 -1.51 6.30
C ALA A 58 10.98 -1.45 7.79
N PHE A 59 10.27 -2.22 8.59
CA PHE A 59 10.54 -2.35 10.03
C PHE A 59 11.42 -3.57 10.27
N VAL A 60 12.51 -3.38 10.99
CA VAL A 60 13.45 -4.44 11.41
C VAL A 60 13.52 -4.44 12.93
N PRO A 61 12.52 -4.98 13.65
CA PRO A 61 12.37 -4.79 15.09
C PRO A 61 13.58 -5.26 15.92
N ALA A 62 14.23 -6.34 15.51
CA ALA A 62 15.41 -6.87 16.18
C ALA A 62 16.75 -6.35 15.61
N GLY A 63 16.72 -5.53 14.58
CA GLY A 63 17.92 -5.03 13.90
C GLY A 63 18.74 -6.10 13.18
N ASP A 64 18.11 -7.20 12.75
CA ASP A 64 18.83 -8.40 12.28
C ASP A 64 19.68 -8.15 11.04
N ILE A 65 19.19 -7.37 10.07
CA ILE A 65 19.97 -7.00 8.89
C ILE A 65 21.23 -6.21 9.29
N PHE A 66 21.12 -5.26 10.21
CA PHE A 66 22.24 -4.45 10.67
C PHE A 66 23.29 -5.31 11.43
N LYS A 67 22.79 -6.24 12.27
CA LYS A 67 23.67 -7.21 12.95
C LYS A 67 24.38 -8.12 11.94
N GLY A 68 23.69 -8.54 10.89
CA GLY A 68 24.26 -9.35 9.82
C GLY A 68 25.37 -8.60 9.07
N ILE A 69 25.16 -7.32 8.76
CA ILE A 69 26.16 -6.45 8.11
C ILE A 69 27.39 -6.28 9.01
N ASN A 70 27.19 -5.91 10.29
CA ASN A 70 28.28 -5.71 11.24
C ASN A 70 29.08 -7.00 11.52
N ALA A 71 28.45 -8.17 11.39
CA ALA A 71 29.11 -9.47 11.52
C ALA A 71 29.78 -9.96 10.23
N GLY A 72 29.76 -9.17 9.14
CA GLY A 72 30.28 -9.55 7.82
C GLY A 72 29.52 -10.70 7.15
N LYS A 73 28.28 -10.98 7.59
CA LYS A 73 27.43 -12.05 7.05
C LYS A 73 26.44 -11.55 5.97
N ALA A 74 26.31 -10.25 5.83
CA ALA A 74 25.46 -9.61 4.82
C ALA A 74 26.15 -8.38 4.28
N SER A 75 25.86 -8.04 3.03
CA SER A 75 26.25 -6.79 2.40
C SER A 75 25.10 -6.25 1.57
N ILE A 76 25.14 -4.96 1.25
CA ILE A 76 24.16 -4.31 0.39
C ILE A 76 24.90 -3.74 -0.82
N VAL A 77 24.36 -4.00 -1.99
CA VAL A 77 24.78 -3.37 -3.25
C VAL A 77 23.59 -2.58 -3.79
N THR A 78 23.78 -1.28 -3.92
CA THR A 78 22.76 -0.37 -4.49
C THR A 78 23.13 -0.06 -5.92
N ASP A 79 22.63 -0.90 -6.83
CA ASP A 79 22.90 -0.80 -8.27
C ASP A 79 21.77 -1.48 -9.05
N GLU A 80 21.76 -1.30 -10.36
CA GLU A 80 20.85 -2.00 -11.26
C GLU A 80 21.47 -3.30 -11.76
N ILE A 81 20.66 -4.36 -11.82
CA ILE A 81 21.07 -5.63 -12.40
C ILE A 81 21.16 -5.48 -13.92
N GLU A 82 22.32 -5.79 -14.51
CA GLU A 82 22.48 -5.86 -15.94
C GLU A 82 22.06 -7.23 -16.48
N THR A 83 22.59 -8.30 -15.88
CA THR A 83 22.28 -9.68 -16.31
C THR A 83 22.62 -10.70 -15.23
N PHE A 84 22.04 -11.90 -15.36
CA PHE A 84 22.49 -13.08 -14.62
C PHE A 84 23.67 -13.73 -15.36
N THR A 85 24.67 -14.16 -14.60
CA THR A 85 25.84 -14.87 -15.10
C THR A 85 25.84 -16.31 -14.60
N PRO A 86 26.69 -17.21 -15.14
CA PRO A 86 26.82 -18.57 -14.61
C PRO A 86 27.29 -18.63 -13.14
N ARG A 87 27.88 -17.54 -12.61
CA ARG A 87 28.40 -17.47 -11.25
C ARG A 87 27.56 -16.57 -10.31
N GLY A 88 26.54 -15.87 -10.84
CA GLY A 88 25.75 -14.96 -10.03
C GLY A 88 25.10 -13.83 -10.81
N ILE A 89 25.37 -12.59 -10.45
CA ILE A 89 24.74 -11.40 -11.02
C ILE A 89 25.81 -10.38 -11.41
N ARG A 90 25.70 -9.79 -12.63
CA ARG A 90 26.46 -8.61 -13.01
C ARG A 90 25.59 -7.37 -12.94
N THR A 91 26.10 -6.33 -12.30
CA THR A 91 25.43 -5.04 -12.20
C THR A 91 25.83 -4.12 -13.36
N LYS A 92 25.06 -3.04 -13.58
CA LYS A 92 25.35 -2.06 -14.62
C LYS A 92 26.66 -1.29 -14.39
N SER A 93 27.13 -1.15 -13.16
CA SER A 93 28.46 -0.59 -12.86
C SER A 93 29.60 -1.54 -13.23
N GLY A 94 29.29 -2.77 -13.63
CA GLY A 94 30.27 -3.78 -14.01
C GLY A 94 30.72 -4.70 -12.87
N GLN A 95 30.20 -4.53 -11.66
CA GLN A 95 30.49 -5.41 -10.53
C GLN A 95 29.84 -6.79 -10.76
N GLU A 96 30.61 -7.86 -10.55
CA GLU A 96 30.06 -9.23 -10.52
C GLU A 96 29.88 -9.68 -9.06
N LEU A 97 28.66 -10.08 -8.73
CA LEU A 97 28.25 -10.59 -7.42
C LEU A 97 28.13 -12.10 -7.52
N GLU A 98 29.09 -12.82 -6.95
CA GLU A 98 29.06 -14.29 -6.94
C GLU A 98 27.98 -14.80 -5.96
N ALA A 99 27.20 -15.77 -6.40
CA ALA A 99 26.15 -16.36 -5.59
C ALA A 99 25.83 -17.80 -6.04
N ASP A 100 25.76 -18.71 -5.08
CA ASP A 100 25.30 -20.08 -5.31
C ASP A 100 23.77 -20.16 -5.46
N ILE A 101 23.05 -19.24 -4.80
CA ILE A 101 21.59 -19.16 -4.81
C ILE A 101 21.18 -17.70 -5.00
N VAL A 102 20.29 -17.46 -5.95
CA VAL A 102 19.68 -16.15 -6.19
C VAL A 102 18.21 -16.21 -5.83
N ILE A 103 17.78 -15.35 -4.88
CA ILE A 103 16.39 -15.24 -4.47
C ILE A 103 15.84 -13.92 -5.03
N THR A 104 14.85 -14.01 -5.92
CA THR A 104 14.19 -12.83 -6.49
C THR A 104 13.09 -12.34 -5.55
N ALA A 105 13.19 -11.08 -5.11
CA ALA A 105 12.21 -10.40 -4.28
C ALA A 105 11.88 -9.02 -4.87
N THR A 106 11.73 -8.94 -6.19
CA THR A 106 11.67 -7.71 -6.99
C THR A 106 10.29 -7.04 -6.99
N GLY A 107 9.36 -7.51 -6.15
CA GLY A 107 8.01 -6.98 -6.00
C GLY A 107 6.96 -7.83 -6.71
N PHE A 108 5.76 -7.24 -6.94
CA PHE A 108 4.59 -7.92 -7.43
C PHE A 108 4.03 -7.27 -8.69
N ASN A 109 3.34 -8.04 -9.50
CA ASN A 109 2.30 -7.54 -10.38
C ASN A 109 0.98 -7.62 -9.61
N MET A 110 0.25 -6.51 -9.56
CA MET A 110 -1.01 -6.46 -8.84
C MET A 110 -2.14 -6.99 -9.71
N ASN A 111 -2.91 -7.90 -9.16
CA ASN A 111 -4.15 -8.38 -9.73
C ASN A 111 -5.33 -7.87 -8.89
N VAL A 112 -6.34 -7.32 -9.54
CA VAL A 112 -7.56 -6.91 -8.84
C VAL A 112 -8.36 -8.16 -8.54
N LEU A 113 -8.66 -8.39 -7.24
CA LEU A 113 -9.42 -9.55 -6.76
C LEU A 113 -8.88 -10.92 -7.24
N GLY A 114 -7.56 -11.04 -7.42
CA GLY A 114 -6.90 -12.32 -7.70
C GLY A 114 -7.18 -12.91 -9.07
N ASP A 115 -7.35 -12.09 -10.09
CA ASP A 115 -7.68 -12.49 -11.49
C ASP A 115 -8.99 -13.27 -11.62
N ILE A 116 -9.95 -13.06 -10.73
CA ILE A 116 -11.29 -13.63 -10.88
C ILE A 116 -12.02 -12.87 -11.98
N ASP A 117 -12.51 -13.60 -12.98
CA ASP A 117 -13.38 -13.06 -14.01
C ASP A 117 -14.80 -12.87 -13.45
N PHE A 118 -15.27 -11.62 -13.45
CA PHE A 118 -16.64 -11.30 -13.05
C PHE A 118 -17.50 -11.03 -14.26
N VAL A 119 -18.64 -11.73 -14.33
CA VAL A 119 -19.67 -11.53 -15.35
C VAL A 119 -20.97 -11.16 -14.65
N ILE A 120 -21.49 -9.97 -14.93
CA ILE A 120 -22.72 -9.45 -14.34
C ILE A 120 -23.77 -9.38 -15.44
N ASP A 121 -24.87 -10.13 -15.29
CA ASP A 121 -25.96 -10.20 -16.27
C ASP A 121 -25.46 -10.46 -17.69
N GLY A 122 -24.50 -11.40 -17.83
CA GLY A 122 -23.91 -11.80 -19.12
C GLY A 122 -22.86 -10.85 -19.69
N LYS A 123 -22.47 -9.79 -18.96
CA LYS A 123 -21.47 -8.82 -19.40
C LYS A 123 -20.22 -8.89 -18.52
N PRO A 124 -19.00 -8.96 -19.09
CA PRO A 124 -17.77 -8.88 -18.33
C PRO A 124 -17.69 -7.56 -17.55
N LEU A 125 -17.28 -7.63 -16.29
CA LEU A 125 -16.99 -6.47 -15.48
C LEU A 125 -15.51 -6.11 -15.60
N VAL A 126 -15.21 -4.86 -15.96
CA VAL A 126 -13.85 -4.33 -16.02
C VAL A 126 -13.68 -3.35 -14.87
N PHE A 127 -12.86 -3.69 -13.88
CA PHE A 127 -12.71 -2.91 -12.65
C PHE A 127 -12.23 -1.48 -12.90
N SER A 128 -11.38 -1.24 -13.88
CA SER A 128 -10.89 0.10 -14.19
C SER A 128 -11.96 1.09 -14.66
N TYR A 129 -13.15 0.59 -15.04
CA TYR A 129 -14.31 1.41 -15.38
C TYR A 129 -15.28 1.61 -14.21
N THR A 130 -15.02 0.97 -13.08
CA THR A 130 -15.85 1.12 -11.89
C THR A 130 -15.40 2.30 -11.03
N VAL A 131 -16.33 2.84 -10.24
CA VAL A 131 -16.06 3.82 -9.19
C VAL A 131 -16.32 3.15 -7.84
N THR A 132 -15.44 3.34 -6.88
CA THR A 132 -15.61 2.73 -5.56
C THR A 132 -16.41 3.65 -4.63
N TYR A 133 -17.40 3.06 -3.95
CA TYR A 133 -18.05 3.67 -2.80
C TYR A 133 -17.23 3.39 -1.55
N ARG A 134 -16.70 4.45 -0.94
CA ARG A 134 -15.83 4.40 0.26
C ARG A 134 -14.69 3.39 0.15
N GLY A 135 -14.22 3.08 -1.08
CA GLY A 135 -13.17 2.10 -1.34
C GLY A 135 -13.53 0.67 -0.95
N MET A 136 -14.82 0.29 -0.89
CA MET A 136 -15.25 -1.04 -0.47
C MET A 136 -16.33 -1.69 -1.35
N MET A 137 -17.09 -0.94 -2.11
CA MET A 137 -18.07 -1.46 -3.09
C MET A 137 -17.80 -0.81 -4.45
N PHE A 138 -18.24 -1.45 -5.52
CA PHE A 138 -17.99 -1.00 -6.90
C PHE A 138 -19.31 -0.71 -7.61
N THR A 139 -19.34 0.35 -8.41
CA THR A 139 -20.48 0.59 -9.28
C THR A 139 -20.69 -0.56 -10.25
N GLY A 140 -21.95 -0.95 -10.48
CA GLY A 140 -22.31 -2.05 -11.38
C GLY A 140 -22.02 -3.45 -10.83
N MET A 141 -21.60 -3.58 -9.60
CA MET A 141 -21.32 -4.88 -8.97
C MET A 141 -22.21 -5.09 -7.74
N PRO A 142 -23.26 -5.90 -7.85
CA PRO A 142 -24.16 -6.14 -6.74
C PRO A 142 -23.58 -7.11 -5.70
N ASN A 143 -23.98 -6.93 -4.44
CA ASN A 143 -23.74 -7.85 -3.33
C ASN A 143 -22.27 -8.20 -3.05
N LEU A 144 -21.32 -7.37 -3.49
CA LEU A 144 -19.90 -7.57 -3.22
C LEU A 144 -19.33 -6.44 -2.40
N LEU A 145 -18.63 -6.80 -1.34
CA LEU A 145 -17.73 -5.91 -0.60
C LEU A 145 -16.29 -6.37 -0.76
N TRP A 146 -15.43 -5.40 -0.95
CA TRP A 146 -13.99 -5.59 -1.02
C TRP A 146 -13.31 -5.04 0.21
N VAL A 147 -12.46 -5.83 0.81
CA VAL A 147 -11.63 -5.39 1.93
C VAL A 147 -10.27 -4.95 1.41
N PHE A 148 -10.06 -3.65 1.36
CA PHE A 148 -8.74 -3.08 1.18
C PHE A 148 -8.36 -2.33 2.45
N GLY A 149 -7.19 -2.65 3.01
CA GLY A 149 -6.75 -2.08 4.28
C GLY A 149 -6.09 -0.71 4.15
N TYR A 150 -5.41 -0.30 5.21
CA TYR A 150 -4.66 0.95 5.23
C TYR A 150 -3.24 0.74 4.69
N PHE A 151 -2.70 1.74 3.99
CA PHE A 151 -1.32 1.70 3.50
C PHE A 151 -0.31 1.79 4.64
N ARG A 152 -0.64 2.52 5.71
CA ARG A 152 0.25 2.91 6.82
C ARG A 152 -0.20 2.41 8.18
N ALA A 153 -1.20 1.55 8.21
CA ALA A 153 -1.72 0.97 9.45
C ALA A 153 -2.12 -0.49 9.22
N SER A 154 -2.48 -1.19 10.30
CA SER A 154 -2.94 -2.57 10.19
C SER A 154 -4.22 -2.67 9.35
N TRP A 155 -4.26 -3.63 8.45
CA TRP A 155 -5.44 -3.94 7.65
C TRP A 155 -6.64 -4.35 8.49
N THR A 156 -6.40 -5.03 9.62
CA THR A 156 -7.46 -5.47 10.55
C THR A 156 -8.31 -4.33 11.10
N LEU A 157 -7.75 -3.13 11.19
CA LEU A 157 -8.51 -1.96 11.64
C LEU A 157 -9.66 -1.63 10.69
N ARG A 158 -9.40 -1.72 9.39
CA ARG A 158 -10.44 -1.46 8.39
C ARG A 158 -11.39 -2.63 8.25
N VAL A 159 -10.90 -3.86 8.40
CA VAL A 159 -11.74 -5.06 8.42
C VAL A 159 -12.83 -4.94 9.50
N ASP A 160 -12.46 -4.52 10.72
CA ASP A 160 -13.44 -4.32 11.80
C ASP A 160 -14.53 -3.31 11.42
N LEU A 161 -14.14 -2.15 10.84
CA LEU A 161 -15.13 -1.13 10.41
C LEU A 161 -16.04 -1.63 9.29
N LEU A 162 -15.48 -2.36 8.32
CA LEU A 162 -16.26 -2.93 7.24
C LEU A 162 -17.19 -4.04 7.74
N ALA A 163 -16.76 -4.87 8.69
CA ALA A 163 -17.60 -5.90 9.30
C ALA A 163 -18.82 -5.27 10.00
N ASP A 164 -18.61 -4.21 10.78
CA ASP A 164 -19.71 -3.46 11.42
C ASP A 164 -20.66 -2.87 10.37
N PHE A 165 -20.14 -2.33 9.29
CA PHE A 165 -20.96 -1.81 8.20
C PHE A 165 -21.76 -2.92 7.53
N VAL A 166 -21.16 -4.06 7.20
CA VAL A 166 -21.83 -5.21 6.58
C VAL A 166 -22.94 -5.73 7.46
N CYS A 167 -22.71 -5.91 8.76
CA CYS A 167 -23.75 -6.37 9.69
C CYS A 167 -24.96 -5.42 9.72
N ARG A 168 -24.72 -4.10 9.74
CA ARG A 168 -25.80 -3.10 9.68
C ARG A 168 -26.52 -3.11 8.33
N LEU A 169 -25.77 -3.27 7.24
CA LEU A 169 -26.34 -3.35 5.89
C LEU A 169 -27.24 -4.57 5.74
N LEU A 170 -26.81 -5.75 6.17
CA LEU A 170 -27.58 -6.99 6.11
C LEU A 170 -28.85 -6.89 6.94
N ALA A 171 -28.77 -6.38 8.17
CA ALA A 171 -29.96 -6.14 9.02
C ALA A 171 -30.93 -5.15 8.36
N HIS A 172 -30.44 -4.12 7.69
CA HIS A 172 -31.28 -3.18 6.94
C HIS A 172 -31.94 -3.84 5.74
N MET A 173 -31.20 -4.64 4.98
CA MET A 173 -31.73 -5.39 3.82
C MET A 173 -32.81 -6.37 4.26
N GLU A 174 -32.61 -7.12 5.34
CA GLU A 174 -33.60 -8.04 5.90
C GLU A 174 -34.87 -7.30 6.27
N LYS A 175 -34.76 -6.19 7.02
CA LYS A 175 -35.91 -5.35 7.39
C LYS A 175 -36.69 -4.83 6.18
N LYS A 176 -36.03 -4.60 5.06
CA LYS A 176 -36.62 -4.11 3.79
C LYS A 176 -37.09 -5.25 2.87
N GLY A 177 -36.82 -6.51 3.19
CA GLY A 177 -37.01 -7.64 2.27
C GLY A 177 -36.11 -7.57 1.02
N ALA A 178 -35.03 -6.79 1.06
CA ALA A 178 -34.11 -6.61 -0.08
C ALA A 178 -33.11 -7.75 -0.13
N LYS A 179 -32.91 -8.31 -1.33
CA LYS A 179 -31.94 -9.37 -1.60
C LYS A 179 -30.72 -8.89 -2.41
N ARG A 180 -30.79 -7.66 -2.91
CA ARG A 180 -29.74 -7.04 -3.73
C ARG A 180 -29.40 -5.65 -3.17
N VAL A 181 -28.14 -5.36 -3.06
CA VAL A 181 -27.60 -4.05 -2.83
C VAL A 181 -26.55 -3.76 -3.91
N GLU A 182 -26.61 -2.57 -4.45
CA GLU A 182 -25.67 -2.10 -5.49
C GLU A 182 -25.44 -0.62 -5.29
N VAL A 183 -24.21 -0.17 -5.52
CA VAL A 183 -23.88 1.24 -5.54
C VAL A 183 -23.92 1.78 -6.96
N ALA A 184 -24.50 2.94 -7.15
CA ALA A 184 -24.61 3.62 -8.42
C ALA A 184 -24.33 5.12 -8.24
N LEU A 185 -23.74 5.75 -9.25
CA LEU A 185 -23.61 7.20 -9.28
C LEU A 185 -25.00 7.83 -9.38
N ARG A 186 -25.29 8.75 -8.49
CA ARG A 186 -26.55 9.52 -8.52
C ARG A 186 -26.49 10.56 -9.66
N PRO A 187 -27.63 11.14 -10.09
CA PRO A 187 -27.63 12.22 -11.08
C PRO A 187 -26.68 13.36 -10.74
N GLU A 188 -26.60 13.75 -9.47
CA GLU A 188 -25.71 14.80 -8.97
C GLU A 188 -24.21 14.40 -8.89
N ASP A 189 -23.91 13.15 -9.15
CA ASP A 189 -22.53 12.64 -9.17
C ASP A 189 -21.99 12.46 -10.60
N LYS A 190 -22.79 12.71 -11.65
CA LYS A 190 -22.40 12.50 -13.05
C LYS A 190 -21.21 13.33 -13.48
N ASP A 191 -21.14 14.57 -12.99
CA ASP A 191 -20.05 15.52 -13.30
C ASP A 191 -18.95 15.50 -12.24
N MET A 192 -18.97 14.52 -11.32
CA MET A 192 -17.94 14.36 -10.32
C MET A 192 -16.61 13.99 -10.97
N GLU A 193 -15.55 14.66 -10.59
CA GLU A 193 -14.20 14.32 -11.01
C GLU A 193 -13.83 12.88 -10.57
N LEU A 194 -13.41 12.08 -11.55
CA LEU A 194 -12.91 10.73 -11.31
C LEU A 194 -11.39 10.75 -11.20
N LEU A 195 -10.89 10.30 -10.09
CA LEU A 195 -9.48 10.30 -9.73
C LEU A 195 -8.91 8.88 -9.76
N PRO A 196 -7.60 8.71 -9.95
CA PRO A 196 -6.93 7.43 -9.74
C PRO A 196 -7.27 6.90 -8.34
N TRP A 197 -7.41 5.58 -8.20
CA TRP A 197 -7.77 4.97 -6.93
C TRP A 197 -6.80 5.30 -5.80
N ILE A 198 -5.51 5.44 -6.14
CA ILE A 198 -4.45 5.91 -5.23
C ILE A 198 -3.91 7.23 -5.78
N ASP A 199 -3.69 8.17 -4.89
CA ASP A 199 -2.97 9.40 -5.20
C ASP A 199 -1.45 9.11 -5.20
N PRO A 200 -0.76 9.22 -6.37
CA PRO A 200 0.68 8.96 -6.48
C PRO A 200 1.54 9.90 -5.63
N GLU A 201 1.07 11.13 -5.37
CA GLU A 201 1.79 12.05 -4.49
C GLU A 201 1.72 11.63 -3.03
N ASN A 202 0.69 10.90 -2.69
CA ASN A 202 0.49 10.39 -1.35
C ASN A 202 1.23 9.06 -1.11
N PHE A 203 1.06 8.07 -2.02
CA PHE A 203 1.64 6.74 -1.88
C PHE A 203 1.91 6.11 -3.25
N ASN A 204 3.18 5.83 -3.58
CA ASN A 204 3.58 5.45 -4.92
C ASN A 204 4.57 4.27 -5.03
N PRO A 205 4.39 3.15 -4.32
CA PRO A 205 5.24 2.00 -4.55
C PRO A 205 5.07 1.47 -5.99
N GLY A 206 6.15 1.00 -6.59
CA GLY A 206 6.24 0.67 -8.02
C GLY A 206 5.17 -0.32 -8.49
N TYR A 207 4.81 -1.32 -7.67
CA TYR A 207 3.79 -2.30 -8.03
C TYR A 207 2.38 -1.68 -8.18
N LEU A 208 2.06 -0.64 -7.41
CA LEU A 208 0.81 0.10 -7.55
C LEU A 208 0.83 1.00 -8.79
N MET A 209 1.95 1.69 -9.01
CA MET A 209 2.07 2.60 -10.17
C MET A 209 1.97 1.85 -11.48
N ARG A 210 2.62 0.70 -11.60
CA ARG A 210 2.54 -0.14 -12.81
C ARG A 210 1.13 -0.68 -13.08
N SER A 211 0.34 -0.92 -12.02
CA SER A 211 -0.98 -1.55 -12.10
C SER A 211 -2.14 -0.57 -11.93
N MET A 212 -1.88 0.74 -11.87
CA MET A 212 -2.91 1.75 -11.65
C MET A 212 -4.03 1.73 -12.70
N HIS A 213 -3.70 1.35 -13.93
CA HIS A 213 -4.64 1.22 -15.04
C HIS A 213 -5.64 0.07 -14.88
N LEU A 214 -5.36 -0.90 -14.01
CA LEU A 214 -6.23 -2.03 -13.67
C LEU A 214 -7.18 -1.70 -12.52
N LEU A 215 -6.84 -0.69 -11.72
CA LEU A 215 -7.57 -0.35 -10.50
C LEU A 215 -8.84 0.46 -10.81
N PRO A 216 -9.87 0.36 -9.96
CA PRO A 216 -11.06 1.18 -10.08
C PRO A 216 -10.74 2.67 -9.91
N LYS A 217 -11.70 3.53 -10.16
CA LYS A 217 -11.61 4.97 -9.88
C LYS A 217 -12.17 5.27 -8.50
N ARG A 218 -11.73 6.37 -7.91
CA ARG A 218 -12.40 7.05 -6.81
C ARG A 218 -12.98 8.37 -7.30
N GLY A 219 -13.98 8.88 -6.60
CA GLY A 219 -14.52 10.21 -6.88
C GLY A 219 -13.94 11.27 -5.94
N SER A 220 -14.12 12.54 -6.32
CA SER A 220 -13.72 13.69 -5.49
C SER A 220 -14.66 13.92 -4.29
N LYS A 221 -15.88 13.39 -4.30
CA LYS A 221 -16.84 13.53 -3.19
C LYS A 221 -16.55 12.51 -2.07
N PRO A 222 -16.88 12.84 -0.78
CA PRO A 222 -16.52 12.01 0.38
C PRO A 222 -17.00 10.56 0.32
N GLU A 223 -18.22 10.32 -0.17
CA GLU A 223 -18.78 8.97 -0.29
C GLU A 223 -18.12 8.12 -1.38
N TRP A 224 -17.47 8.74 -2.36
CA TRP A 224 -16.77 8.09 -3.46
C TRP A 224 -15.24 8.06 -3.26
N ALA A 225 -14.78 8.55 -2.12
CA ALA A 225 -13.37 8.52 -1.72
C ALA A 225 -13.12 7.49 -0.60
N HIS A 226 -11.87 7.10 -0.43
CA HIS A 226 -11.38 6.45 0.78
C HIS A 226 -10.29 7.32 1.39
N THR A 227 -10.38 7.57 2.70
CA THR A 227 -9.51 8.57 3.34
C THR A 227 -8.15 8.02 3.72
N GLN A 228 -8.00 6.70 3.81
CA GLN A 228 -6.83 6.04 4.39
C GLN A 228 -6.51 6.49 5.83
N ASP A 229 -7.54 7.00 6.53
CA ASP A 229 -7.48 7.50 7.90
C ASP A 229 -8.54 6.79 8.76
N TYR A 230 -8.08 5.94 9.67
CA TYR A 230 -8.95 5.16 10.56
C TYR A 230 -9.90 6.04 11.38
N TRP A 231 -9.44 7.20 11.84
CA TRP A 231 -10.26 8.07 12.70
C TRP A 231 -11.38 8.78 11.95
N ARG A 232 -11.16 9.06 10.67
CA ARG A 232 -12.18 9.64 9.79
C ARG A 232 -13.18 8.60 9.28
N GLU A 233 -12.76 7.34 9.16
CA GLU A 233 -13.62 6.26 8.68
C GLU A 233 -14.44 5.61 9.81
N LYS A 234 -14.03 5.77 11.07
CA LYS A 234 -14.74 5.27 12.26
C LYS A 234 -15.96 6.11 12.57
#